data_b3eaf1259eaff394159e331d73c07cae
#
_entry.id   b3eaf1259eaff394159e331d73c07cae
#
_cell.length_a   1.000
_cell.length_b   1.000
_cell.length_c   1.000
_cell.angle_alpha   90.00
_cell.angle_beta   90.00
_cell.angle_gamma   90.00
#
_symmetry.space_group_name_H-M   'P 1'
#
loop_
_entity.id
_entity.type
_entity.pdbx_description
1 polymer ?
#
loop_
_entity_poly.entity_id
_entity_poly.type
_entity_poly.pdbx_seq_one_letter_code
_entity_poly.pdbx_strand_id
1 'polypeptide(L)'
;LRNRNMIIHVPKSSLDLTNAKVLQVTENSKDLYTITVPIVDDDYNLFSNLTVTYSQNGENEGYQETIISRGLNNKIQIESYVNGKLMKSDLLNEEFLSNEQIKKDMQNV
;
A
#
# COMPACT_ATOMS: atom_id res chain seq x y z
N LEU A 1 4.06 10.59 16.19
CA LEU A 1 4.75 9.80 15.15
C LEU A 1 6.06 10.46 14.81
N ARG A 2 7.13 9.79 15.11
CA ARG A 2 8.44 10.29 14.73
C ARG A 2 8.61 10.13 13.24
N ASN A 3 8.84 11.24 12.60
CA ASN A 3 9.09 11.26 11.19
C ASN A 3 10.51 10.80 10.93
N ARG A 4 10.66 9.57 10.52
CA ARG A 4 11.95 9.01 10.17
C ARG A 4 12.05 8.99 8.67
N ASN A 5 12.60 9.92 8.09
CA ASN A 5 13.03 9.99 6.69
C ASN A 5 12.52 8.84 5.78
N MET A 6 11.22 8.57 5.87
CA MET A 6 10.61 7.56 5.03
C MET A 6 10.63 8.01 3.58
N ILE A 7 11.10 7.15 2.70
CA ILE A 7 11.08 7.40 1.26
C ILE A 7 9.75 6.88 0.74
N ILE A 8 8.88 7.79 0.34
CA ILE A 8 7.56 7.47 -0.21
C ILE A 8 7.56 7.90 -1.67
N HIS A 9 7.12 7.01 -2.55
CA HIS A 9 7.19 7.21 -4.00
C HIS A 9 6.01 7.97 -4.58
N VAL A 10 4.91 8.07 -3.84
CA VAL A 10 3.76 8.88 -4.26
C VAL A 10 3.79 10.24 -3.56
N PRO A 11 3.21 11.28 -4.16
CA PRO A 11 3.12 12.59 -3.48
C PRO A 11 2.29 12.47 -2.19
N LYS A 12 2.67 13.23 -1.17
CA LYS A 12 1.92 13.24 0.08
C LYS A 12 0.46 13.64 -0.12
N SER A 13 0.19 14.48 -1.11
CA SER A 13 -1.17 14.89 -1.43
C SER A 13 -2.05 13.74 -1.93
N SER A 14 -1.44 12.65 -2.37
CA SER A 14 -2.18 11.45 -2.80
C SER A 14 -2.54 10.52 -1.64
N LEU A 15 -2.10 10.80 -0.43
CA LEU A 15 -2.40 9.99 0.74
C LEU A 15 -3.71 10.43 1.37
N ASP A 16 -4.65 9.53 1.47
CA ASP A 16 -5.94 9.82 2.10
C ASP A 16 -5.86 9.55 3.59
N LEU A 17 -5.35 10.53 4.33
CA LEU A 17 -5.18 10.40 5.77
C LEU A 17 -6.51 10.34 6.52
N THR A 18 -7.58 10.88 5.95
CA THR A 18 -8.90 10.84 6.54
C THR A 18 -9.42 9.42 6.68
N ASN A 19 -9.06 8.55 5.73
CA ASN A 19 -9.48 7.16 5.73
C ASN A 19 -8.36 6.21 6.15
N ALA A 20 -7.35 6.72 6.83
CA ALA A 20 -6.32 5.86 7.40
C ALA A 20 -6.91 4.95 8.47
N LYS A 21 -6.44 3.72 8.50
CA LYS A 21 -6.89 2.72 9.47
C LYS A 21 -5.74 2.29 10.35
N VAL A 22 -6.02 2.16 11.64
CA VAL A 22 -5.03 1.69 12.61
C VAL A 22 -5.45 0.32 13.09
N LEU A 23 -4.52 -0.63 13.08
CA LEU A 23 -4.76 -1.98 13.55
C LEU A 23 -3.65 -2.38 14.52
N GLN A 24 -4.04 -2.95 15.65
CA GLN A 24 -3.08 -3.54 16.58
C GLN A 24 -2.88 -5.01 16.20
N VAL A 25 -1.64 -5.40 16.09
CA VAL A 25 -1.26 -6.76 15.71
C VAL A 25 -0.26 -7.29 16.73
N THR A 26 -0.41 -8.54 17.13
CA THR A 26 0.58 -9.20 17.98
C THR A 26 1.38 -10.16 17.12
N GLU A 27 2.69 -9.95 17.07
CA GLU A 27 3.60 -10.76 16.28
C GLU A 27 4.84 -11.05 17.09
N ASN A 28 5.19 -12.32 17.22
CA ASN A 28 6.36 -12.77 18.01
C ASN A 28 6.33 -12.22 19.45
N SER A 29 5.16 -12.26 20.09
CA SER A 29 4.95 -11.73 21.43
C SER A 29 5.16 -10.23 21.57
N LYS A 30 5.21 -9.50 20.46
CA LYS A 30 5.27 -8.05 20.45
C LYS A 30 3.95 -7.48 19.95
N ASP A 31 3.49 -6.44 20.61
CA ASP A 31 2.34 -5.69 20.13
C ASP A 31 2.84 -4.61 19.17
N LEU A 32 2.32 -4.65 17.95
CA LEU A 32 2.65 -3.69 16.90
C LEU A 32 1.39 -2.96 16.48
N TYR A 33 1.56 -1.74 16.01
CA TYR A 33 0.47 -0.96 15.43
C TYR A 33 0.77 -0.74 13.97
N THR A 34 -0.20 -1.04 13.10
CA THR A 34 -0.09 -0.73 11.69
C THR A 34 -1.06 0.38 11.34
N ILE A 35 -0.60 1.33 10.56
CA ILE A 35 -1.43 2.38 10.01
C ILE A 35 -1.43 2.17 8.50
N THR A 36 -2.62 1.93 7.94
CA THR A 36 -2.78 1.76 6.50
C THR A 36 -3.49 2.98 5.94
N VAL A 37 -2.85 3.63 4.99
CA VAL A 37 -3.33 4.86 4.37
C VAL A 37 -3.62 4.59 2.90
N PRO A 38 -4.88 4.78 2.44
CA PRO A 38 -5.17 4.64 1.02
C PRO A 38 -4.43 5.69 0.18
N ILE A 39 -4.02 5.29 -1.00
CA ILE A 39 -3.46 6.20 -1.99
C ILE A 39 -4.57 6.52 -2.98
N VAL A 40 -4.95 7.79 -3.06
CA VAL A 40 -6.05 8.25 -3.90
C VAL A 40 -5.53 9.29 -4.89
N ASP A 41 -5.61 8.94 -6.17
CA ASP A 41 -5.22 9.82 -7.27
C ASP A 41 -5.86 9.23 -8.52
N ASP A 42 -6.03 10.04 -9.57
CA ASP A 42 -6.60 9.55 -10.81
C ASP A 42 -5.79 8.43 -11.44
N ASP A 43 -4.46 8.44 -11.22
CA ASP A 43 -3.56 7.42 -11.73
C ASP A 43 -3.37 6.24 -10.77
N TYR A 44 -3.72 6.42 -9.50
CA TYR A 44 -3.59 5.39 -8.47
C TYR A 44 -4.98 5.02 -7.99
N ASN A 45 -5.48 3.92 -8.42
CA ASN A 45 -6.81 3.48 -8.04
C ASN A 45 -6.76 2.04 -7.56
N LEU A 46 -7.92 1.53 -7.19
CA LEU A 46 -8.08 0.20 -6.64
C LEU A 46 -7.39 0.10 -5.28
N PHE A 47 -6.44 -0.74 -5.09
CA PHE A 47 -5.92 -1.11 -3.78
C PHE A 47 -4.54 -0.52 -3.45
N SER A 48 -4.21 0.63 -4.04
CA SER A 48 -2.97 1.31 -3.70
C SER A 48 -3.01 1.79 -2.24
N ASN A 49 -1.94 1.54 -1.49
CA ASN A 49 -1.89 1.95 -0.09
C ASN A 49 -0.46 2.06 0.42
N LEU A 50 -0.34 2.77 1.54
CA LEU A 50 0.88 2.85 2.32
C LEU A 50 0.58 2.25 3.69
N THR A 51 1.36 1.28 4.13
CA THR A 51 1.24 0.68 5.46
C THR A 51 2.49 0.94 6.26
N VAL A 52 2.34 1.54 7.44
CA VAL A 52 3.47 1.83 8.33
C VAL A 52 3.27 1.06 9.63
N THR A 53 4.33 0.43 10.11
CA THR A 53 4.29 -0.38 11.33
C THR A 53 5.09 0.28 12.44
N TYR A 54 4.49 0.37 13.62
CA TYR A 54 5.11 0.97 14.79
C TYR A 54 5.11 -0.02 15.96
N SER A 55 6.15 0.06 16.80
CA SER A 55 6.16 -0.63 18.08
C SER A 55 5.30 0.13 19.09
N GLN A 56 5.07 -0.47 20.26
CA GLN A 56 4.35 0.19 21.35
C GLN A 56 5.01 1.49 21.79
N ASN A 57 6.32 1.60 21.64
CA ASN A 57 7.07 2.81 21.99
C ASN A 57 6.92 3.93 20.97
N GLY A 58 6.19 3.69 19.88
CA GLY A 58 6.07 4.65 18.80
C GLY A 58 7.25 4.64 17.83
N GLU A 59 8.13 3.66 17.92
CA GLU A 59 9.25 3.53 16.99
C GLU A 59 8.78 2.89 15.69
N ASN A 60 9.26 3.41 14.57
CA ASN A 60 8.96 2.88 13.26
C ASN A 60 9.69 1.55 13.07
N GLU A 61 8.92 0.49 12.82
CA GLU A 61 9.45 -0.86 12.56
C GLU A 61 9.54 -1.16 11.07
N GLY A 62 9.04 -0.28 10.23
CA GLY A 62 9.09 -0.43 8.79
C GLY A 62 7.85 0.10 8.12
N TYR A 63 7.90 0.17 6.80
CA TYR A 63 6.75 0.60 6.01
C TYR A 63 6.77 -0.11 4.65
N GLN A 64 5.58 -0.26 4.09
CA GLN A 64 5.39 -0.87 2.78
C GLN A 64 4.45 0.00 1.96
N GLU A 65 4.83 0.23 0.72
CA GLU A 65 4.04 1.01 -0.21
C GLU A 65 3.66 0.13 -1.39
N THR A 66 2.36 -0.02 -1.63
CA THR A 66 1.84 -0.75 -2.79
C THR A 66 1.21 0.26 -3.72
N ILE A 67 1.76 0.38 -4.91
CA ILE A 67 1.30 1.34 -5.91
C ILE A 67 0.74 0.58 -7.09
N ILE A 68 -0.52 0.83 -7.40
CA ILE A 68 -1.21 0.24 -8.55
C ILE A 68 -1.56 1.39 -9.48
N SER A 69 -0.99 1.39 -10.67
CA SER A 69 -1.19 2.48 -11.63
C SER A 69 -1.56 1.95 -13.00
N ARG A 70 -2.24 2.80 -13.77
CA ARG A 70 -2.58 2.46 -15.15
C ARG A 70 -1.43 2.87 -16.05
N GLY A 71 -0.95 1.90 -16.83
CA GLY A 71 0.05 2.14 -17.84
C GLY A 71 -0.57 2.31 -19.22
N LEU A 72 0.29 2.36 -20.22
CA LEU A 72 -0.14 2.41 -21.61
C LEU A 72 -0.71 1.06 -22.04
N ASN A 73 -1.60 1.09 -23.06
CA ASN A 73 -2.16 -0.12 -23.67
C ASN A 73 -2.98 -0.99 -22.70
N ASN A 74 -3.74 -0.36 -21.82
CA ASN A 74 -4.61 -1.07 -20.87
C ASN A 74 -3.85 -2.04 -19.98
N LYS A 75 -2.63 -1.71 -19.63
CA LYS A 75 -1.84 -2.50 -18.69
C LYS A 75 -1.89 -1.85 -17.32
N ILE A 76 -1.87 -2.70 -16.31
CA ILE A 76 -1.85 -2.24 -14.91
C ILE A 76 -0.53 -2.63 -14.31
N GLN A 77 0.16 -1.65 -13.77
CA GLN A 77 1.45 -1.84 -13.12
C GLN A 77 1.24 -1.87 -11.62
N ILE A 78 1.80 -2.90 -10.98
CA ILE A 78 1.77 -3.06 -9.54
C ILE A 78 3.21 -3.06 -9.04
N GLU A 79 3.51 -2.11 -8.16
CA GLU A 79 4.84 -2.00 -7.57
C GLU A 79 4.72 -2.11 -6.06
N SER A 80 5.57 -2.91 -5.46
CA SER A 80 5.62 -3.04 -4.01
C SER A 80 7.00 -2.62 -3.52
N TYR A 81 7.01 -1.64 -2.64
CA TYR A 81 8.22 -1.11 -2.02
C TYR A 81 8.21 -1.45 -0.53
N VAL A 82 9.31 -1.92 -0.02
CA VAL A 82 9.48 -2.17 1.41
C VAL A 82 10.63 -1.28 1.90
N ASN A 83 10.34 -0.44 2.86
CA ASN A 83 11.27 0.55 3.38
C ASN A 83 11.89 1.41 2.28
N GLY A 84 11.06 1.77 1.30
CA GLY A 84 11.47 2.61 0.19
C GLY A 84 12.16 1.89 -0.95
N LYS A 85 12.38 0.58 -0.84
CA LYS A 85 13.09 -0.20 -1.85
C LYS A 85 12.11 -1.05 -2.65
N LEU A 86 12.22 -1.00 -3.97
CA LEU A 86 11.38 -1.81 -4.85
C LEU A 86 11.68 -3.29 -4.63
N MET A 87 10.67 -4.03 -4.20
CA MET A 87 10.77 -5.46 -3.94
C MET A 87 10.09 -6.30 -5.00
N LYS A 88 9.04 -5.77 -5.61
CA LYS A 88 8.27 -6.51 -6.60
C LYS A 88 7.66 -5.54 -7.60
N SER A 89 7.66 -5.92 -8.87
CA SER A 89 7.02 -5.16 -9.93
C SER A 89 6.36 -6.15 -10.90
N ASP A 90 5.06 -5.98 -11.08
CA ASP A 90 4.27 -6.81 -11.98
C ASP A 90 3.52 -5.94 -12.98
N LEU A 91 3.34 -6.45 -14.18
CA LEU A 91 2.58 -5.80 -15.22
C LEU A 91 1.45 -6.73 -15.64
N LEU A 92 0.22 -6.28 -15.43
CA LEU A 92 -0.98 -7.06 -15.71
C LEU A 92 -1.78 -6.42 -16.83
N ASN A 93 -2.46 -7.26 -17.60
CA ASN A 93 -3.39 -6.78 -18.61
C ASN A 93 -4.70 -6.38 -17.91
N GLU A 94 -5.28 -5.23 -18.30
CA GLU A 94 -6.54 -4.77 -17.72
C GLU A 94 -7.68 -5.78 -17.91
N GLU A 95 -7.69 -6.52 -19.02
CA GLU A 95 -8.68 -7.59 -19.24
C GLU A 95 -8.64 -8.65 -18.15
N PHE A 96 -7.44 -8.93 -17.65
CA PHE A 96 -7.26 -9.89 -16.57
C PHE A 96 -7.98 -9.42 -15.32
N LEU A 97 -7.88 -8.13 -14.99
CA LEU A 97 -8.53 -7.55 -13.82
C LEU A 97 -10.03 -7.34 -13.99
N SER A 98 -10.53 -7.30 -15.22
CA SER A 98 -11.97 -7.17 -15.46
C SER A 98 -12.70 -8.51 -15.36
N ASN A 99 -11.99 -9.63 -15.26
CA ASN A 99 -12.59 -10.93 -15.03
C ASN A 99 -13.29 -10.94 -13.67
N GLU A 100 -14.56 -11.35 -13.67
CA GLU A 100 -15.38 -11.30 -12.45
C GLU A 100 -14.82 -12.15 -11.31
N GLN A 101 -14.25 -13.30 -11.63
CA GLN A 101 -13.69 -14.17 -10.61
C GLN A 101 -12.50 -13.50 -9.91
N ILE A 102 -11.65 -12.88 -10.68
CA ILE A 102 -10.48 -12.18 -10.13
C ILE A 102 -10.92 -10.99 -9.29
N LYS A 103 -11.94 -10.26 -9.76
CA LYS A 103 -12.49 -9.15 -8.98
C LYS A 103 -13.02 -9.61 -7.63
N LYS A 104 -13.73 -10.74 -7.61
CA LYS A 104 -14.24 -11.31 -6.37
C LYS A 104 -13.11 -11.72 -5.44
N ASP A 105 -12.07 -12.34 -5.98
CA ASP A 105 -10.92 -12.76 -5.18
C ASP A 105 -10.21 -11.57 -4.57
N MET A 106 -10.08 -10.48 -5.33
CA MET A 106 -9.46 -9.26 -4.83
C MET A 106 -10.30 -8.57 -3.74
N GLN A 107 -11.61 -8.65 -3.84
CA GLN A 107 -12.51 -8.06 -2.86
C GLN A 107 -12.53 -8.83 -1.54
N ASN A 108 -12.18 -10.09 -1.55
CA ASN A 108 -12.20 -10.96 -0.39
C ASN A 108 -10.85 -11.04 0.35
N VAL A 109 -9.89 -10.31 -0.09
CA VAL A 109 -8.54 -10.30 0.53
C VAL A 109 -8.46 -9.38 1.73
#